data_08bed3444903bcb2c3f2ae3f7176bc46
#
_entry.id   08bed3444903bcb2c3f2ae3f7176bc46
#
_cell.length_a   1.000
_cell.length_b   1.000
_cell.length_c   1.000
_cell.angle_alpha   90.00
_cell.angle_beta   90.00
_cell.angle_gamma   90.00
#
_symmetry.space_group_name_H-M   'P 1'
#
loop_
_entity.id
_entity.type
_entity.pdbx_description
1 polymer ?
#
loop_
_entity_poly.entity_id
_entity_poly.type
_entity_poly.pdbx_seq_one_letter_code
_entity_poly.pdbx_strand_id
1 'polypeptide(L)'
;MHYKIVNLKEWKRAALFQFYMDHMRVVMSLTADIDVLPLIKYSRKNHLKFYPTMIWVVSKAVKAHPEFKYGWDMEGNLVQWDSISPSYAHFHKEDENFTKLTT
;
A
#
# COMPACT_ATOMS: atom_id res chain seq x y z
N MET A 1 -15.19 6.82 1.99
CA MET A 1 -14.30 5.68 1.70
C MET A 1 -15.05 4.38 1.97
N HIS A 2 -15.05 3.49 1.03
CA HIS A 2 -15.82 2.25 1.12
C HIS A 2 -14.94 1.09 1.54
N TYR A 3 -15.48 0.24 2.38
CA TYR A 3 -14.80 -0.95 2.82
C TYR A 3 -15.80 -2.06 3.11
N LYS A 4 -15.31 -3.28 3.16
CA LYS A 4 -16.09 -4.46 3.48
C LYS A 4 -15.57 -5.08 4.78
N ILE A 5 -16.45 -5.30 5.75
CA ILE A 5 -16.07 -5.96 7.00
C ILE A 5 -15.89 -7.45 6.72
N VAL A 6 -14.76 -8.00 7.16
CA VAL A 6 -14.49 -9.42 7.02
C VAL A 6 -15.21 -10.20 8.12
N ASN A 7 -16.07 -11.14 7.72
CA ASN A 7 -16.74 -12.02 8.68
C ASN A 7 -15.79 -13.15 9.07
N LEU A 8 -15.19 -13.02 10.26
CA LEU A 8 -14.22 -14.00 10.73
C LEU A 8 -14.79 -15.40 10.93
N LYS A 9 -16.11 -15.52 11.10
CA LYS A 9 -16.77 -16.83 11.25
C LYS A 9 -16.84 -17.60 9.93
N GLU A 10 -16.87 -16.90 8.81
CA GLU A 10 -17.02 -17.48 7.48
C GLU A 10 -15.75 -17.45 6.65
N TRP A 11 -14.76 -16.68 7.07
CA TRP A 11 -13.52 -16.52 6.33
C TRP A 11 -12.65 -17.77 6.45
N LYS A 12 -12.28 -18.35 5.31
CA LYS A 12 -11.49 -19.60 5.27
C LYS A 12 -10.15 -19.50 5.99
N ARG A 13 -9.56 -18.33 6.02
CA ARG A 13 -8.24 -18.08 6.63
C ARG A 13 -8.33 -17.60 8.08
N ALA A 14 -9.53 -17.55 8.65
CA ALA A 14 -9.74 -16.96 9.96
C ALA A 14 -8.98 -17.69 11.06
N ALA A 15 -8.96 -19.02 11.06
CA ALA A 15 -8.28 -19.80 12.09
C ALA A 15 -6.77 -19.51 12.10
N LEU A 16 -6.15 -19.50 10.93
CA LEU A 16 -4.72 -19.20 10.81
C LEU A 16 -4.42 -17.74 11.17
N PHE A 17 -5.26 -16.82 10.73
CA PHE A 17 -5.15 -15.41 11.05
C PHE A 17 -5.22 -15.18 12.56
N GLN A 18 -6.22 -15.76 13.24
CA GLN A 18 -6.36 -15.63 14.69
C GLN A 18 -5.17 -16.21 15.44
N PHE A 19 -4.66 -17.36 14.97
CA PHE A 19 -3.48 -17.96 15.57
C PHE A 19 -2.27 -17.02 15.54
N TYR A 20 -2.00 -16.40 14.37
CA TYR A 20 -0.88 -15.46 14.25
C TYR A 20 -1.11 -14.19 15.07
N MET A 21 -2.34 -13.70 15.15
CA MET A 21 -2.63 -12.49 15.93
C MET A 21 -2.54 -12.73 17.43
N ASP A 22 -2.99 -13.92 17.90
CA ASP A 22 -3.09 -14.20 19.33
C ASP A 22 -1.81 -14.82 19.91
N HIS A 23 -1.11 -15.63 19.14
CA HIS A 23 0.00 -16.45 19.64
C HIS A 23 1.34 -16.14 19.00
N MET A 24 1.35 -15.73 17.73
CA MET A 24 2.58 -15.47 17.00
C MET A 24 2.46 -14.15 16.24
N ARG A 25 3.11 -13.12 16.74
CA ARG A 25 3.16 -11.85 16.02
C ARG A 25 4.24 -11.94 14.94
N VAL A 26 3.80 -12.11 13.71
CA VAL A 26 4.69 -12.23 12.57
C VAL A 26 4.72 -10.93 11.79
N VAL A 27 5.93 -10.41 11.60
CA VAL A 27 6.18 -9.27 10.73
C VAL A 27 7.12 -9.77 9.64
N MET A 28 6.75 -9.52 8.39
CA MET A 28 7.57 -9.90 7.25
C MET A 28 8.05 -8.64 6.53
N SER A 29 9.33 -8.61 6.23
CA SER A 29 9.93 -7.57 5.40
C SER A 29 10.61 -8.23 4.22
N LEU A 30 10.35 -7.75 3.03
CA LEU A 30 10.91 -8.28 1.79
C LEU A 30 11.53 -7.15 0.98
N THR A 31 12.78 -7.34 0.57
CA THR A 31 13.45 -6.43 -0.34
C THR A 31 13.77 -7.18 -1.62
N ALA A 32 13.43 -6.58 -2.74
CA ALA A 32 13.69 -7.17 -4.05
C ALA A 32 14.28 -6.12 -4.99
N ASP A 33 15.18 -6.59 -5.87
CA ASP A 33 15.71 -5.73 -6.92
C ASP A 33 14.78 -5.77 -8.12
N ILE A 34 14.45 -4.61 -8.63
CA ILE A 34 13.54 -4.46 -9.78
C ILE A 34 14.23 -3.60 -10.83
N ASP A 35 14.21 -4.08 -12.08
CA ASP A 35 14.71 -3.28 -13.20
C ASP A 35 13.71 -2.15 -13.50
N VAL A 36 14.09 -0.92 -13.18
CA VAL A 36 13.26 0.26 -13.41
C VAL A 36 13.66 1.05 -14.65
N LEU A 37 14.61 0.56 -15.44
CA LEU A 37 15.06 1.27 -16.63
C LEU A 37 13.92 1.56 -17.61
N PRO A 38 13.00 0.62 -17.90
CA PRO A 38 11.83 0.92 -18.74
C PRO A 38 10.99 2.06 -18.18
N LEU A 39 10.83 2.12 -16.87
CA LEU A 39 10.05 3.19 -16.22
C LEU A 39 10.78 4.53 -16.30
N ILE A 40 12.09 4.54 -16.12
CA ILE A 40 12.90 5.74 -16.26
C ILE A 40 12.79 6.30 -17.68
N LYS A 41 12.89 5.45 -18.68
CA LYS A 41 12.73 5.86 -20.09
C LYS A 41 11.35 6.43 -20.37
N TYR A 42 10.30 5.79 -19.82
CA TYR A 42 8.93 6.27 -19.97
C TYR A 42 8.76 7.65 -19.33
N SER A 43 9.28 7.84 -18.12
CA SER A 43 9.19 9.10 -17.39
C SER A 43 9.86 10.24 -18.18
N ARG A 44 11.06 9.99 -18.69
CA ARG A 44 11.80 10.99 -19.45
C ARG A 44 11.10 11.34 -20.76
N LYS A 45 10.57 10.33 -21.45
CA LYS A 45 9.86 10.54 -22.73
C LYS A 45 8.63 11.41 -22.55
N ASN A 46 7.93 11.28 -21.41
CA ASN A 46 6.70 12.00 -21.13
C ASN A 46 6.90 13.22 -20.21
N HIS A 47 8.14 13.61 -19.96
CA HIS A 47 8.48 14.75 -19.11
C HIS A 47 7.92 14.63 -17.70
N LEU A 48 7.91 13.41 -17.17
CA LEU A 48 7.42 13.10 -15.81
C LEU A 48 8.61 12.89 -14.87
N LYS A 49 8.40 13.24 -13.60
CA LYS A 49 9.39 12.93 -12.56
C LYS A 49 9.28 11.45 -12.20
N PHE A 50 10.43 10.82 -11.93
CA PHE A 50 10.48 9.39 -11.63
C PHE A 50 9.71 9.03 -10.36
N TYR A 51 9.89 9.77 -9.27
CA TYR A 51 9.32 9.41 -7.97
C TYR A 51 7.79 9.37 -7.99
N PRO A 52 7.07 10.39 -8.48
CA PRO A 52 5.63 10.30 -8.62
C PRO A 52 5.17 9.19 -9.56
N THR A 53 5.92 8.93 -10.64
CA THR A 53 5.60 7.86 -11.58
C THR A 53 5.73 6.49 -10.91
N MET A 54 6.77 6.29 -10.09
CA MET A 54 6.95 5.05 -9.34
C MET A 54 5.84 4.84 -8.33
N ILE A 55 5.42 5.89 -7.61
CA ILE A 55 4.28 5.84 -6.69
C ILE A 55 3.02 5.39 -7.42
N TRP A 56 2.78 5.93 -8.61
CA TRP A 56 1.63 5.55 -9.42
C TRP A 56 1.67 4.06 -9.80
N VAL A 57 2.82 3.57 -10.24
CA VAL A 57 3.00 2.16 -10.63
C VAL A 57 2.76 1.24 -9.44
N VAL A 58 3.34 1.55 -8.28
CA VAL A 58 3.14 0.75 -7.07
C VAL A 58 1.68 0.77 -6.63
N SER A 59 1.03 1.93 -6.70
CA SER A 59 -0.40 2.05 -6.37
C SER A 59 -1.28 1.20 -7.28
N LYS A 60 -0.95 1.15 -8.57
CA LYS A 60 -1.64 0.28 -9.53
C LYS A 60 -1.46 -1.20 -9.19
N ALA A 61 -0.24 -1.60 -8.82
CA ALA A 61 0.04 -2.97 -8.44
C ALA A 61 -0.73 -3.37 -7.18
N VAL A 62 -0.76 -2.50 -6.17
CA VAL A 62 -1.50 -2.73 -4.94
C VAL A 62 -2.99 -2.83 -5.20
N LYS A 63 -3.53 -1.96 -6.07
CA LYS A 63 -4.95 -1.98 -6.42
C LYS A 63 -5.35 -3.30 -7.08
N ALA A 64 -4.46 -3.91 -7.85
CA ALA A 64 -4.72 -5.17 -8.53
C ALA A 64 -4.73 -6.39 -7.58
N HIS A 65 -4.25 -6.23 -6.36
CA HIS A 65 -4.11 -7.33 -5.39
C HIS A 65 -4.90 -7.02 -4.11
N PRO A 66 -6.13 -7.56 -3.95
CA PRO A 66 -6.97 -7.30 -2.78
C PRO A 66 -6.30 -7.64 -1.45
N GLU A 67 -5.34 -8.56 -1.47
CA GLU A 67 -4.60 -8.99 -0.27
C GLU A 67 -3.87 -7.84 0.42
N PHE A 68 -3.53 -6.76 -0.30
CA PHE A 68 -2.89 -5.59 0.28
C PHE A 68 -3.87 -4.57 0.85
N LYS A 69 -5.18 -4.83 0.76
CA LYS A 69 -6.20 -3.87 1.16
C LYS A 69 -6.85 -4.19 2.51
N TYR A 70 -6.33 -5.17 3.23
CA TYR A 70 -6.80 -5.49 4.57
C TYR A 70 -6.30 -4.47 5.58
N GLY A 71 -7.14 -4.17 6.55
CA GLY A 71 -6.80 -3.26 7.63
C GLY A 71 -7.86 -3.30 8.72
N TRP A 72 -7.83 -2.30 9.57
CA TRP A 72 -8.73 -2.21 10.71
C TRP A 72 -9.53 -0.91 10.62
N ASP A 73 -10.82 -0.98 10.96
CA ASP A 73 -11.61 0.24 11.12
C ASP A 73 -11.42 0.80 12.54
N MET A 74 -12.11 1.90 12.84
CA MET A 74 -12.00 2.54 14.14
C MET A 74 -12.66 1.73 15.27
N GLU A 75 -13.49 0.77 14.92
CA GLU A 75 -14.19 -0.10 15.88
C GLU A 75 -13.45 -1.41 16.13
N GLY A 76 -12.29 -1.60 15.50
CA GLY A 76 -11.48 -2.79 15.67
C GLY A 76 -11.86 -3.98 14.78
N ASN A 77 -12.76 -3.77 13.81
CA ASN A 77 -13.10 -4.82 12.85
C ASN A 77 -12.04 -4.95 11.78
N LEU A 78 -11.74 -6.20 11.38
CA LEU A 78 -10.93 -6.45 10.20
C LEU A 78 -11.76 -6.11 8.97
N VAL A 79 -11.23 -5.25 8.10
CA VAL A 79 -11.91 -4.79 6.91
C VAL A 79 -11.04 -4.99 5.68
N GLN A 80 -11.69 -5.11 4.53
CA GLN A 80 -11.02 -5.05 3.24
C GLN A 80 -11.46 -3.76 2.55
N TRP A 81 -10.51 -2.84 2.35
CA TRP A 81 -10.80 -1.57 1.70
C TRP A 81 -11.00 -1.77 0.19
N ASP A 82 -11.89 -1.00 -0.40
CA ASP A 82 -12.08 -1.01 -1.86
C ASP A 82 -10.89 -0.39 -2.57
N SER A 83 -10.32 0.65 -1.97
CA SER A 83 -9.11 1.28 -2.48
C SER A 83 -8.30 1.86 -1.33
N ILE A 84 -7.01 1.98 -1.54
CA ILE A 84 -6.10 2.66 -0.63
C ILE A 84 -5.32 3.70 -1.39
N SER A 85 -4.93 4.77 -0.69
CA SER A 85 -4.19 5.88 -1.27
C SER A 85 -2.77 5.90 -0.75
N PRO A 86 -1.78 6.26 -1.59
CA PRO A 86 -0.41 6.37 -1.13
C PRO A 86 -0.21 7.57 -0.21
N SER A 87 0.72 7.43 0.73
CA SER A 87 1.17 8.52 1.57
C SER A 87 2.67 8.63 1.40
N TYR A 88 3.17 9.81 1.10
CA TYR A 88 4.58 9.98 0.76
C TYR A 88 5.06 11.38 1.16
N ALA A 89 6.37 11.54 1.26
CA ALA A 89 7.00 12.81 1.57
C ALA A 89 7.29 13.56 0.28
N HIS A 90 7.01 14.86 0.28
CA HIS A 90 7.36 15.77 -0.80
C HIS A 90 8.36 16.79 -0.30
N PHE A 91 9.54 16.84 -0.95
CA PHE A 91 10.60 17.75 -0.59
C PHE A 91 10.37 19.12 -1.24
N HIS A 92 10.45 20.17 -0.43
CA HIS A 92 10.34 21.55 -0.88
C HIS A 92 11.73 22.15 -1.02
N LYS A 93 12.17 22.41 -2.24
CA LYS A 93 13.51 23.00 -2.47
C LYS A 93 13.66 24.41 -1.90
N GLU A 94 12.55 25.16 -1.83
CA GLU A 94 12.57 26.53 -1.38
C GLU A 94 12.94 26.66 0.10
N ASP A 95 12.49 25.73 0.93
CA ASP A 95 12.71 25.79 2.38
C ASP A 95 13.43 24.55 2.93
N GLU A 96 13.82 23.63 2.06
CA GLU A 96 14.50 22.38 2.41
C GLU A 96 13.71 21.50 3.41
N ASN A 97 12.38 21.59 3.39
CA ASN A 97 11.50 20.81 4.25
C ASN A 97 10.69 19.79 3.45
N PHE A 98 10.10 18.85 4.18
CA PHE A 98 9.24 17.83 3.60
C PHE A 98 7.81 18.02 4.06
N THR A 99 6.87 17.76 3.14
CA THR A 99 5.44 17.70 3.44
C THR A 99 4.96 16.28 3.18
N LYS A 100 4.17 15.73 4.09
CA LYS A 100 3.52 14.44 3.88
C LYS A 100 2.28 14.65 3.02
N LEU A 101 2.23 13.96 1.88
CA LEU A 101 1.08 13.99 0.97
C LEU A 101 0.35 12.66 1.00
N THR A 102 -0.98 12.73 0.92
CA THR A 102 -1.85 11.56 0.81
C THR A 102 -2.87 11.84 -0.28
N THR A 103 -2.99 10.95 -1.23
CA THR A 103 -3.93 11.10 -2.35
C THR A 103 -5.00 10.01 -2.37
#